data_f0cf563ad57220f08a102c274b73363b
#
_entry.id   f0cf563ad57220f08a102c274b73363b
#
_cell.length_a   1.000
_cell.length_b   1.000
_cell.length_c   1.000
_cell.angle_alpha   90.00
_cell.angle_beta   90.00
_cell.angle_gamma   90.00
#
_symmetry.space_group_name_H-M   'P 1'
#
loop_
_entity.id
_entity.type
_entity.pdbx_description
1 polymer ?
#
loop_
_entity_poly.entity_id
_entity_poly.type
_entity_poly.pdbx_seq_one_letter_code
_entity_poly.pdbx_strand_id
1 'polypeptide(L)'
;MRQELMSLPKGLAEEVARNLVMVANLLDEDPEQAYAYSRIALRLASRVAAVREAAGFASYATGKYSEALAEFRAARRMTGSVELWPVMADCERGMGRPERALAMAGEPEVNKLDKAGQVEMRLVAAGARKDMGQADAAVVTLQSPELASNSVQPWTARLRYAYADALLEVGREAEAREWFAKALEADQGGQTDASDRLAELDGIEFTDALVESDDETAGDAAIEAVEAVEPAEAADVAEVIETAEDVEANEAAFDAEVTEPAAESAEDEKPAESGKADDDKS
;
A
#
# COMPACT_ATOMS: atom_id res chain seq x y z
N MET A 1 6.58 -6.05 -16.35
CA MET A 1 5.36 -5.70 -17.12
C MET A 1 5.45 -6.06 -18.62
N ARG A 2 6.25 -5.39 -19.49
CA ARG A 2 6.23 -5.64 -20.94
C ARG A 2 6.54 -7.10 -21.34
N GLN A 3 7.50 -7.75 -20.68
CA GLN A 3 7.87 -9.14 -20.96
C GLN A 3 6.77 -10.13 -20.56
N GLU A 4 6.05 -9.88 -19.48
CA GLU A 4 4.96 -10.75 -19.03
C GLU A 4 3.78 -10.76 -20.00
N LEU A 5 3.46 -9.58 -20.58
CA LEU A 5 2.41 -9.46 -21.60
C LEU A 5 2.77 -10.16 -22.93
N MET A 6 4.06 -10.39 -23.21
CA MET A 6 4.48 -11.11 -24.43
C MET A 6 4.05 -12.59 -24.44
N SER A 7 3.64 -13.15 -23.30
CA SER A 7 3.09 -14.50 -23.23
C SER A 7 1.65 -14.60 -23.74
N LEU A 8 0.98 -13.45 -23.91
CA LEU A 8 -0.41 -13.36 -24.37
C LEU A 8 -0.48 -13.22 -25.90
N PRO A 9 -1.59 -13.62 -26.54
CA PRO A 9 -1.87 -13.28 -27.93
C PRO A 9 -1.82 -11.75 -28.13
N LYS A 10 -1.26 -11.30 -29.28
CA LYS A 10 -0.96 -9.88 -29.53
C LYS A 10 -2.14 -8.94 -29.25
N GLY A 11 -3.34 -9.24 -29.76
CA GLY A 11 -4.52 -8.40 -29.56
C GLY A 11 -4.91 -8.30 -28.07
N LEU A 12 -4.84 -9.42 -27.34
CA LEU A 12 -5.13 -9.45 -25.91
C LEU A 12 -4.05 -8.68 -25.12
N ALA A 13 -2.77 -8.85 -25.47
CA ALA A 13 -1.67 -8.12 -24.85
C ALA A 13 -1.83 -6.59 -25.00
N GLU A 14 -2.26 -6.13 -26.18
CA GLU A 14 -2.51 -4.72 -26.45
C GLU A 14 -3.69 -4.17 -25.64
N GLU A 15 -4.76 -4.94 -25.50
CA GLU A 15 -5.92 -4.58 -24.70
C GLU A 15 -5.59 -4.49 -23.21
N VAL A 16 -4.93 -5.51 -22.67
CA VAL A 16 -4.44 -5.50 -21.29
C VAL A 16 -3.50 -4.33 -21.03
N ALA A 17 -2.55 -4.08 -21.95
CA ALA A 17 -1.61 -2.96 -21.82
C ALA A 17 -2.33 -1.60 -21.75
N ARG A 18 -3.37 -1.38 -22.56
CA ARG A 18 -4.16 -0.14 -22.51
C ARG A 18 -4.83 0.03 -21.15
N ASN A 19 -5.48 -1.00 -20.63
CA ASN A 19 -6.10 -0.93 -19.31
C ASN A 19 -5.06 -0.66 -18.20
N LEU A 20 -3.88 -1.30 -18.24
CA LEU A 20 -2.82 -1.06 -17.26
C LEU A 20 -2.25 0.37 -17.33
N VAL A 21 -2.19 0.97 -18.53
CA VAL A 21 -1.80 2.38 -18.69
C VAL A 21 -2.85 3.30 -18.08
N MET A 22 -4.14 3.01 -18.29
CA MET A 22 -5.23 3.79 -17.67
C MET A 22 -5.18 3.69 -16.15
N VAL A 23 -4.95 2.49 -15.59
CA VAL A 23 -4.74 2.33 -14.14
C VAL A 23 -3.60 3.22 -13.65
N ALA A 24 -2.44 3.18 -14.32
CA ALA A 24 -1.28 3.95 -13.89
C ALA A 24 -1.50 5.47 -13.95
N ASN A 25 -2.22 5.96 -14.96
CA ASN A 25 -2.49 7.38 -15.12
C ASN A 25 -3.55 7.92 -14.15
N LEU A 26 -4.51 7.09 -13.78
CA LEU A 26 -5.65 7.49 -12.95
C LEU A 26 -5.48 7.17 -11.47
N LEU A 27 -4.42 6.44 -11.09
CA LEU A 27 -4.27 5.92 -9.74
C LEU A 27 -4.33 7.03 -8.67
N ASP A 28 -3.73 8.18 -8.94
CA ASP A 28 -3.66 9.31 -8.04
C ASP A 28 -4.77 10.36 -8.31
N GLU A 29 -5.29 10.44 -9.54
CA GLU A 29 -6.26 11.45 -9.95
C GLU A 29 -7.71 10.98 -9.75
N ASP A 30 -8.02 9.73 -10.15
CA ASP A 30 -9.33 9.11 -10.03
C ASP A 30 -9.19 7.62 -9.70
N PRO A 31 -8.96 7.29 -8.40
CA PRO A 31 -8.74 5.92 -7.94
C PRO A 31 -9.90 4.95 -8.26
N GLU A 32 -11.15 5.42 -8.25
CA GLU A 32 -12.31 4.57 -8.56
C GLU A 32 -12.33 4.19 -10.05
N GLN A 33 -11.98 5.11 -10.93
CA GLN A 33 -11.86 4.80 -12.35
C GLN A 33 -10.63 3.89 -12.61
N ALA A 34 -9.50 4.13 -11.92
CA ALA A 34 -8.35 3.22 -11.96
C ALA A 34 -8.75 1.81 -11.53
N TYR A 35 -9.53 1.69 -10.46
CA TYR A 35 -10.07 0.41 -10.00
C TYR A 35 -10.92 -0.27 -11.07
N ALA A 36 -11.84 0.46 -11.74
CA ALA A 36 -12.66 -0.11 -12.81
C ALA A 36 -11.82 -0.68 -13.96
N TYR A 37 -10.79 0.06 -14.43
CA TYR A 37 -9.86 -0.45 -15.46
C TYR A 37 -9.04 -1.65 -14.98
N SER A 38 -8.65 -1.69 -13.73
CA SER A 38 -7.92 -2.82 -13.15
C SER A 38 -8.76 -4.11 -13.16
N ARG A 39 -10.07 -4.00 -12.87
CA ARG A 39 -11.01 -5.14 -12.92
C ARG A 39 -11.18 -5.67 -14.35
N ILE A 40 -11.16 -4.79 -15.36
CA ILE A 40 -11.15 -5.22 -16.77
C ILE A 40 -9.86 -6.00 -17.06
N ALA A 41 -8.70 -5.46 -16.68
CA ALA A 41 -7.42 -6.12 -16.89
C ALA A 41 -7.35 -7.51 -16.22
N LEU A 42 -7.89 -7.64 -14.99
CA LEU A 42 -7.97 -8.92 -14.27
C LEU A 42 -8.81 -9.97 -15.01
N ARG A 43 -9.98 -9.58 -15.55
CA ARG A 43 -10.82 -10.50 -16.35
C ARG A 43 -10.10 -10.99 -17.60
N LEU A 44 -9.30 -10.12 -18.22
CA LEU A 44 -8.57 -10.44 -19.44
C LEU A 44 -7.35 -11.33 -19.19
N ALA A 45 -6.60 -11.08 -18.10
CA ALA A 45 -5.29 -11.68 -17.91
C ALA A 45 -4.90 -11.87 -16.42
N SER A 46 -5.76 -12.49 -15.60
CA SER A 46 -5.53 -12.69 -14.16
C SER A 46 -4.28 -13.55 -13.83
N ARG A 47 -3.70 -14.24 -14.83
CA ARG A 47 -2.46 -15.03 -14.68
C ARG A 47 -1.20 -14.25 -15.00
N VAL A 48 -1.28 -12.94 -15.14
CA VAL A 48 -0.15 -12.03 -15.33
C VAL A 48 0.10 -11.28 -14.04
N ALA A 49 1.29 -11.42 -13.45
CA ALA A 49 1.60 -10.83 -12.15
C ALA A 49 1.43 -9.30 -12.14
N ALA A 50 1.88 -8.63 -13.21
CA ALA A 50 1.70 -7.18 -13.33
C ALA A 50 0.23 -6.73 -13.35
N VAL A 51 -0.70 -7.57 -13.81
CA VAL A 51 -2.14 -7.30 -13.76
C VAL A 51 -2.64 -7.39 -12.33
N ARG A 52 -2.20 -8.41 -11.59
CA ARG A 52 -2.50 -8.56 -10.17
C ARG A 52 -1.95 -7.40 -9.33
N GLU A 53 -0.71 -6.98 -9.60
CA GLU A 53 -0.09 -5.83 -8.92
C GLU A 53 -0.89 -4.54 -9.18
N ALA A 54 -1.25 -4.26 -10.43
CA ALA A 54 -2.02 -3.07 -10.78
C ALA A 54 -3.41 -3.08 -10.10
N ALA A 55 -4.07 -4.23 -10.07
CA ALA A 55 -5.35 -4.37 -9.38
C ALA A 55 -5.20 -4.21 -7.85
N GLY A 56 -4.13 -4.74 -7.28
CA GLY A 56 -3.79 -4.54 -5.88
C GLY A 56 -3.63 -3.06 -5.53
N PHE A 57 -2.86 -2.30 -6.32
CA PHE A 57 -2.68 -0.87 -6.09
C PHE A 57 -3.96 -0.08 -6.29
N ALA A 58 -4.77 -0.38 -7.30
CA ALA A 58 -6.06 0.28 -7.51
C ALA A 58 -7.06 -0.01 -6.38
N SER A 59 -7.11 -1.26 -5.89
CA SER A 59 -7.91 -1.62 -4.71
C SER A 59 -7.41 -0.92 -3.44
N TYR A 60 -6.09 -0.80 -3.28
CA TYR A 60 -5.47 -0.09 -2.16
C TYR A 60 -5.84 1.39 -2.16
N ALA A 61 -5.72 2.07 -3.31
CA ALA A 61 -6.04 3.48 -3.46
C ALA A 61 -7.53 3.80 -3.19
N THR A 62 -8.43 2.82 -3.43
CA THR A 62 -9.87 2.93 -3.12
C THR A 62 -10.23 2.44 -1.71
N GLY A 63 -9.25 2.14 -0.84
CA GLY A 63 -9.49 1.65 0.52
C GLY A 63 -10.00 0.21 0.62
N LYS A 64 -10.06 -0.52 -0.50
CA LYS A 64 -10.48 -1.94 -0.54
C LYS A 64 -9.31 -2.85 -0.14
N TYR A 65 -8.81 -2.68 1.10
CA TYR A 65 -7.56 -3.29 1.58
C TYR A 65 -7.58 -4.83 1.57
N SER A 66 -8.74 -5.44 1.77
CA SER A 66 -8.87 -6.91 1.72
C SER A 66 -8.61 -7.45 0.30
N GLU A 67 -9.22 -6.81 -0.71
CA GLU A 67 -9.00 -7.15 -2.12
C GLU A 67 -7.55 -6.87 -2.52
N ALA A 68 -7.04 -5.68 -2.16
CA ALA A 68 -5.64 -5.31 -2.43
C ALA A 68 -4.67 -6.37 -1.92
N LEU A 69 -4.86 -6.82 -0.68
CA LEU A 69 -4.02 -7.84 -0.06
C LEU A 69 -4.10 -9.19 -0.78
N ALA A 70 -5.30 -9.58 -1.22
CA ALA A 70 -5.50 -10.82 -1.99
C ALA A 70 -4.74 -10.78 -3.33
N GLU A 71 -4.84 -9.66 -4.06
CA GLU A 71 -4.16 -9.46 -5.33
C GLU A 71 -2.63 -9.39 -5.17
N PHE A 72 -2.13 -8.68 -4.17
CA PHE A 72 -0.69 -8.65 -3.87
C PHE A 72 -0.14 -10.02 -3.47
N ARG A 73 -0.89 -10.81 -2.69
CA ARG A 73 -0.51 -12.18 -2.36
C ARG A 73 -0.46 -13.06 -3.62
N ALA A 74 -1.41 -12.89 -4.54
CA ALA A 74 -1.42 -13.62 -5.81
C ALA A 74 -0.21 -13.23 -6.68
N ALA A 75 0.08 -11.94 -6.83
CA ALA A 75 1.25 -11.45 -7.56
C ALA A 75 2.55 -12.01 -6.97
N ARG A 76 2.70 -11.96 -5.64
CA ARG A 76 3.86 -12.50 -4.93
C ARG A 76 4.03 -14.02 -5.15
N ARG A 77 2.94 -14.80 -5.14
CA ARG A 77 3.03 -16.24 -5.45
C ARG A 77 3.57 -16.50 -6.86
N MET A 78 3.26 -15.63 -7.82
CA MET A 78 3.70 -15.78 -9.21
C MET A 78 5.16 -15.37 -9.42
N THR A 79 5.62 -14.32 -8.74
CA THR A 79 6.94 -13.71 -8.97
C THR A 79 7.99 -14.16 -7.95
N GLY A 80 7.58 -14.57 -6.76
CA GLY A 80 8.48 -14.78 -5.62
C GLY A 80 9.08 -13.48 -5.06
N SER A 81 8.71 -12.29 -5.59
CA SER A 81 9.23 -11.01 -5.15
C SER A 81 8.74 -10.64 -3.75
N VAL A 82 9.58 -9.95 -3.00
CA VAL A 82 9.25 -9.39 -1.69
C VAL A 82 8.94 -7.89 -1.75
N GLU A 83 9.01 -7.26 -2.90
CA GLU A 83 8.84 -5.81 -3.08
C GLU A 83 7.47 -5.31 -2.60
N LEU A 84 6.43 -6.14 -2.71
CA LEU A 84 5.07 -5.83 -2.25
C LEU A 84 4.88 -6.02 -0.73
N TRP A 85 5.92 -6.47 0.00
CA TRP A 85 5.79 -6.78 1.43
C TRP A 85 5.34 -5.58 2.27
N PRO A 86 5.89 -4.36 2.09
CA PRO A 86 5.44 -3.19 2.85
C PRO A 86 3.98 -2.82 2.61
N VAL A 87 3.53 -2.78 1.35
CA VAL A 87 2.13 -2.43 1.04
C VAL A 87 1.15 -3.52 1.51
N MET A 88 1.55 -4.80 1.50
CA MET A 88 0.75 -5.88 2.08
C MET A 88 0.59 -5.71 3.59
N ALA A 89 1.64 -5.31 4.30
CA ALA A 89 1.58 -5.01 5.72
C ALA A 89 0.71 -3.77 5.99
N ASP A 90 0.76 -2.76 5.13
CA ASP A 90 -0.09 -1.59 5.24
C ASP A 90 -1.57 -1.90 4.98
N CYS A 91 -1.88 -2.84 4.07
CA CYS A 91 -3.23 -3.38 3.93
C CYS A 91 -3.76 -4.01 5.24
N GLU A 92 -2.94 -4.78 5.96
CA GLU A 92 -3.34 -5.33 7.27
C GLU A 92 -3.65 -4.19 8.27
N ARG A 93 -2.87 -3.10 8.24
CA ARG A 93 -3.10 -1.88 9.02
C ARG A 93 -4.44 -1.23 8.65
N GLY A 94 -4.68 -1.00 7.35
CA GLY A 94 -5.91 -0.42 6.81
C GLY A 94 -7.16 -1.24 7.15
N MET A 95 -7.02 -2.55 7.36
CA MET A 95 -8.10 -3.43 7.86
C MET A 95 -8.27 -3.39 9.38
N GLY A 96 -7.59 -2.50 10.12
CA GLY A 96 -7.63 -2.43 11.58
C GLY A 96 -6.90 -3.57 12.27
N ARG A 97 -5.83 -4.11 11.65
CA ARG A 97 -5.02 -5.21 12.18
C ARG A 97 -3.55 -4.82 12.33
N PRO A 98 -3.24 -3.74 13.09
CA PRO A 98 -1.87 -3.22 13.21
C PRO A 98 -0.89 -4.24 13.79
N GLU A 99 -1.35 -5.18 14.64
CA GLU A 99 -0.51 -6.24 15.18
C GLU A 99 0.03 -7.17 14.08
N ARG A 100 -0.77 -7.42 13.02
CA ARG A 100 -0.33 -8.22 11.88
C ARG A 100 0.69 -7.47 11.04
N ALA A 101 0.51 -6.17 10.85
CA ALA A 101 1.50 -5.33 10.17
C ALA A 101 2.84 -5.35 10.92
N LEU A 102 2.81 -5.24 12.25
CA LEU A 102 4.02 -5.35 13.09
C LEU A 102 4.66 -6.75 13.02
N ALA A 103 3.86 -7.81 13.01
CA ALA A 103 4.37 -9.16 12.83
C ALA A 103 5.11 -9.28 11.49
N MET A 104 4.53 -8.77 10.40
CA MET A 104 5.16 -8.75 9.08
C MET A 104 6.46 -7.92 9.05
N ALA A 105 6.56 -6.85 9.85
CA ALA A 105 7.79 -6.06 9.99
C ALA A 105 8.94 -6.83 10.68
N GLY A 106 8.63 -7.86 11.43
CA GLY A 106 9.60 -8.76 12.06
C GLY A 106 10.03 -9.96 11.21
N GLU A 107 9.40 -10.19 10.07
CA GLU A 107 9.65 -11.36 9.23
C GLU A 107 10.97 -11.27 8.43
N PRO A 108 11.60 -12.43 8.12
CA PRO A 108 12.86 -12.47 7.36
C PRO A 108 12.78 -11.83 5.97
N GLU A 109 11.59 -11.71 5.39
CA GLU A 109 11.31 -11.05 4.12
C GLU A 109 11.82 -9.61 4.10
N VAL A 110 11.73 -8.91 5.21
CA VAL A 110 12.19 -7.51 5.35
C VAL A 110 13.68 -7.37 5.04
N ASN A 111 14.50 -8.37 5.39
CA ASN A 111 15.93 -8.35 5.09
C ASN A 111 16.26 -8.55 3.61
N LYS A 112 15.29 -9.01 2.81
CA LYS A 112 15.44 -9.21 1.36
C LYS A 112 15.02 -7.98 0.57
N LEU A 113 14.34 -7.02 1.22
CA LEU A 113 13.97 -5.75 0.61
C LEU A 113 15.20 -4.91 0.31
N ASP A 114 15.12 -4.12 -0.72
CA ASP A 114 16.08 -3.04 -0.95
C ASP A 114 15.96 -1.97 0.14
N LYS A 115 16.81 -0.95 0.08
CA LYS A 115 16.83 0.10 1.09
C LYS A 115 15.52 0.90 1.14
N ALA A 116 14.91 1.16 -0.02
CA ALA A 116 13.62 1.83 -0.09
C ALA A 116 12.52 1.01 0.57
N GLY A 117 12.40 -0.26 0.23
CA GLY A 117 11.44 -1.17 0.83
C GLY A 117 11.63 -1.35 2.34
N GLN A 118 12.88 -1.35 2.84
CA GLN A 118 13.16 -1.38 4.28
C GLN A 118 12.68 -0.10 4.99
N VAL A 119 12.84 1.07 4.36
CA VAL A 119 12.33 2.33 4.90
C VAL A 119 10.80 2.35 4.87
N GLU A 120 10.17 1.93 3.76
CA GLU A 120 8.71 1.81 3.68
C GLU A 120 8.16 0.87 4.75
N MET A 121 8.80 -0.29 4.97
CA MET A 121 8.39 -1.21 6.03
C MET A 121 8.49 -0.59 7.42
N ARG A 122 9.50 0.26 7.65
CA ARG A 122 9.67 1.00 8.91
C ARG A 122 8.57 2.04 9.09
N LEU A 123 8.18 2.75 8.03
CA LEU A 123 7.05 3.68 8.04
C LEU A 123 5.75 2.97 8.40
N VAL A 124 5.48 1.82 7.77
CA VAL A 124 4.29 1.01 8.08
C VAL A 124 4.32 0.53 9.54
N ALA A 125 5.47 0.05 10.02
CA ALA A 125 5.60 -0.40 11.41
C ALA A 125 5.39 0.73 12.43
N ALA A 126 5.85 1.94 12.13
CA ALA A 126 5.62 3.11 12.97
C ALA A 126 4.14 3.50 12.96
N GLY A 127 3.49 3.53 11.78
CA GLY A 127 2.05 3.74 11.66
C GLY A 127 1.24 2.73 12.46
N ALA A 128 1.60 1.43 12.36
CA ALA A 128 0.93 0.38 13.14
C ALA A 128 1.07 0.59 14.66
N ARG A 129 2.22 1.10 15.13
CA ARG A 129 2.41 1.45 16.55
C ARG A 129 1.53 2.62 16.97
N LYS A 130 1.40 3.64 16.10
CA LYS A 130 0.48 4.77 16.33
C LYS A 130 -0.97 4.29 16.41
N ASP A 131 -1.42 3.45 15.48
CA ASP A 131 -2.76 2.86 15.48
C ASP A 131 -3.07 2.08 16.78
N MET A 132 -2.03 1.56 17.44
CA MET A 132 -2.12 0.87 18.74
C MET A 132 -1.96 1.82 19.95
N GLY A 133 -1.86 3.13 19.75
CA GLY A 133 -1.61 4.12 20.82
C GLY A 133 -0.20 4.05 21.42
N GLN A 134 0.77 3.51 20.69
CA GLN A 134 2.17 3.34 21.13
C GLN A 134 3.07 4.42 20.49
N ALA A 135 2.74 5.69 20.68
CA ALA A 135 3.42 6.81 20.03
C ALA A 135 4.93 6.87 20.33
N ASP A 136 5.35 6.65 21.58
CA ASP A 136 6.78 6.59 21.95
C ASP A 136 7.52 5.48 21.18
N ALA A 137 6.89 4.33 21.01
CA ALA A 137 7.48 3.23 20.25
C ALA A 137 7.53 3.53 18.75
N ALA A 138 6.59 4.31 18.21
CA ALA A 138 6.65 4.79 16.83
C ALA A 138 7.86 5.70 16.60
N VAL A 139 8.12 6.64 17.52
CA VAL A 139 9.32 7.50 17.49
C VAL A 139 10.58 6.66 17.43
N VAL A 140 10.72 5.67 18.32
CA VAL A 140 11.90 4.77 18.36
C VAL A 140 12.01 3.96 17.06
N THR A 141 10.89 3.49 16.50
CA THR A 141 10.87 2.72 15.24
C THR A 141 11.42 3.52 14.07
N LEU A 142 11.13 4.83 14.01
CA LEU A 142 11.58 5.70 12.93
C LEU A 142 13.04 6.16 13.07
N GLN A 143 13.61 6.09 14.26
CA GLN A 143 15.02 6.39 14.47
C GLN A 143 15.91 5.38 13.73
N SER A 144 16.59 5.87 12.71
CA SER A 144 17.40 5.03 11.84
C SER A 144 18.56 5.83 11.23
N PRO A 145 19.62 5.16 10.74
CA PRO A 145 20.70 5.84 10.02
C PRO A 145 20.23 6.63 8.81
N GLU A 146 19.16 6.19 8.15
CA GLU A 146 18.57 6.83 6.98
C GLU A 146 17.94 8.17 7.35
N LEU A 147 17.32 8.27 8.53
CA LEU A 147 16.73 9.52 9.05
C LEU A 147 17.77 10.61 9.20
N ALA A 148 18.95 10.27 9.73
CA ALA A 148 20.06 11.19 9.98
C ALA A 148 20.93 11.46 8.74
N SER A 149 20.67 10.79 7.63
CA SER A 149 21.48 10.93 6.41
C SER A 149 21.34 12.32 5.77
N ASN A 150 22.46 12.88 5.33
CA ASN A 150 22.48 14.12 4.54
C ASN A 150 22.16 13.86 3.05
N SER A 151 22.15 12.60 2.61
CA SER A 151 21.82 12.22 1.24
C SER A 151 20.29 12.18 1.07
N VAL A 152 19.77 13.06 0.22
CA VAL A 152 18.34 13.06 -0.11
C VAL A 152 18.04 11.90 -1.06
N GLN A 153 17.14 11.05 -0.64
CA GLN A 153 16.62 9.90 -1.39
C GLN A 153 15.10 10.08 -1.60
N PRO A 154 14.47 9.37 -2.51
CA PRO A 154 13.03 9.52 -2.78
C PRO A 154 12.13 9.36 -1.53
N TRP A 155 12.56 8.59 -0.55
CA TRP A 155 11.83 8.37 0.72
C TRP A 155 12.19 9.36 1.83
N THR A 156 13.20 10.25 1.64
CA THR A 156 13.75 11.06 2.75
C THR A 156 12.72 12.02 3.31
N ALA A 157 11.96 12.72 2.47
CA ALA A 157 10.92 13.65 2.90
C ALA A 157 9.85 12.92 3.74
N ARG A 158 9.31 11.82 3.23
CA ARG A 158 8.31 11.02 3.93
C ARG A 158 8.81 10.44 5.26
N LEU A 159 10.06 9.96 5.32
CA LEU A 159 10.64 9.43 6.55
C LEU A 159 10.80 10.52 7.62
N ARG A 160 11.32 11.70 7.24
CA ARG A 160 11.49 12.85 8.14
C ARG A 160 10.15 13.40 8.61
N TYR A 161 9.17 13.47 7.70
CA TYR A 161 7.81 13.87 8.01
C TYR A 161 7.17 12.94 9.04
N ALA A 162 7.19 11.63 8.79
CA ALA A 162 6.62 10.64 9.72
C ALA A 162 7.28 10.68 11.09
N TYR A 163 8.58 10.96 11.16
CA TYR A 163 9.29 11.13 12.44
C TYR A 163 8.87 12.41 13.16
N ALA A 164 8.71 13.52 12.43
CA ALA A 164 8.22 14.77 12.99
C ALA A 164 6.79 14.63 13.56
N ASP A 165 5.92 13.99 12.80
CA ASP A 165 4.54 13.70 13.19
C ASP A 165 4.46 12.81 14.45
N ALA A 166 5.30 11.77 14.53
CA ALA A 166 5.39 10.93 15.74
C ALA A 166 5.95 11.71 16.96
N LEU A 167 6.89 12.64 16.76
CA LEU A 167 7.40 13.52 17.81
C LEU A 167 6.31 14.46 18.34
N LEU A 168 5.49 15.00 17.44
CA LEU A 168 4.40 15.89 17.81
C LEU A 168 3.36 15.15 18.67
N GLU A 169 3.04 13.92 18.31
CA GLU A 169 2.09 13.08 19.06
C GLU A 169 2.54 12.79 20.50
N VAL A 170 3.84 12.70 20.75
CA VAL A 170 4.40 12.55 22.12
C VAL A 170 4.70 13.88 22.79
N GLY A 171 4.25 15.02 22.25
CA GLY A 171 4.40 16.35 22.82
C GLY A 171 5.80 16.95 22.70
N ARG A 172 6.67 16.41 21.81
CA ARG A 172 8.01 16.94 21.55
C ARG A 172 7.98 17.97 20.41
N GLU A 173 7.18 19.02 20.60
CA GLU A 173 6.83 20.00 19.56
C GLU A 173 8.04 20.73 18.98
N ALA A 174 8.99 21.16 19.81
CA ALA A 174 10.19 21.86 19.32
C ALA A 174 11.04 20.98 18.38
N GLU A 175 11.17 19.69 18.69
CA GLU A 175 11.88 18.74 17.85
C GLU A 175 11.07 18.39 16.60
N ALA A 176 9.74 18.23 16.73
CA ALA A 176 8.84 17.99 15.61
C ALA A 176 8.98 19.10 14.56
N ARG A 177 8.98 20.38 15.01
CA ARG A 177 9.17 21.54 14.15
C ARG A 177 10.48 21.50 13.38
N GLU A 178 11.60 21.14 14.04
CA GLU A 178 12.89 20.99 13.36
C GLU A 178 12.86 19.90 12.29
N TRP A 179 12.17 18.79 12.55
CA TRP A 179 12.11 17.67 11.62
C TRP A 179 11.12 17.92 10.47
N PHE A 180 10.02 18.66 10.68
CA PHE A 180 9.18 19.14 9.59
C PHE A 180 9.95 20.08 8.66
N ALA A 181 10.78 20.99 9.20
CA ALA A 181 11.64 21.84 8.38
C ALA A 181 12.61 21.00 7.51
N LYS A 182 13.25 19.97 8.10
CA LYS A 182 14.12 19.04 7.36
C LYS A 182 13.36 18.19 6.34
N ALA A 183 12.08 17.87 6.60
CA ALA A 183 11.22 17.18 5.64
C ALA A 183 10.94 18.09 4.45
N LEU A 184 10.53 19.33 4.68
CA LEU A 184 10.27 20.33 3.65
C LEU A 184 11.51 20.60 2.77
N GLU A 185 12.71 20.71 3.37
CA GLU A 185 13.97 20.86 2.62
C GLU A 185 14.23 19.69 1.65
N ALA A 186 13.77 18.49 2.00
CA ALA A 186 13.96 17.29 1.18
C ALA A 186 12.81 17.05 0.18
N ASP A 187 11.67 17.71 0.37
CA ASP A 187 10.45 17.50 -0.41
C ASP A 187 10.41 18.38 -1.66
N GLN A 188 11.22 18.01 -2.66
CA GLN A 188 11.25 18.72 -3.94
C GLN A 188 9.97 18.54 -4.77
N GLY A 189 9.16 17.52 -4.47
CA GLY A 189 7.98 17.15 -5.23
C GLY A 189 6.64 17.49 -4.57
N GLY A 190 6.64 18.10 -3.37
CA GLY A 190 5.43 18.40 -2.62
C GLY A 190 4.65 17.13 -2.22
N GLN A 191 5.37 16.08 -1.84
CA GLN A 191 4.76 14.79 -1.46
C GLN A 191 4.21 14.78 -0.03
N THR A 192 4.55 15.80 0.76
CA THR A 192 4.13 15.93 2.15
C THR A 192 3.54 17.33 2.40
N ASP A 193 2.69 17.45 3.40
CA ASP A 193 2.16 18.72 3.90
C ASP A 193 3.04 19.35 4.99
N ALA A 194 4.36 19.11 4.94
CA ALA A 194 5.31 19.61 5.95
C ALA A 194 5.30 21.15 6.08
N SER A 195 5.02 21.88 4.98
CA SER A 195 4.85 23.34 5.00
C SER A 195 3.66 23.75 5.86
N ASP A 196 2.53 23.08 5.69
CA ASP A 196 1.29 23.40 6.38
C ASP A 196 1.40 23.09 7.88
N ARG A 197 2.03 21.94 8.20
CA ARG A 197 2.33 21.55 9.59
C ARG A 197 3.27 22.53 10.28
N LEU A 198 4.26 23.08 9.57
CA LEU A 198 5.13 24.12 10.10
C LEU A 198 4.37 25.41 10.37
N ALA A 199 3.52 25.82 9.43
CA ALA A 199 2.70 27.02 9.59
C ALA A 199 1.74 26.90 10.79
N GLU A 200 1.09 25.73 10.96
CA GLU A 200 0.26 25.44 12.14
C GLU A 200 1.06 25.60 13.46
N LEU A 201 2.26 25.02 13.52
CA LEU A 201 3.14 25.09 14.69
C LEU A 201 3.68 26.51 14.94
N ASP A 202 3.80 27.34 13.91
CA ASP A 202 4.18 28.75 14.01
C ASP A 202 2.99 29.67 14.32
N GLY A 203 1.77 29.12 14.46
CA GLY A 203 0.55 29.87 14.73
C GLY A 203 0.09 30.71 13.54
N ILE A 204 0.46 30.32 12.31
CA ILE A 204 0.04 31.00 11.08
C ILE A 204 -1.29 30.33 10.64
N GLU A 205 -2.37 31.10 10.76
CA GLU A 205 -3.65 30.70 10.17
C GLU A 205 -3.69 31.13 8.70
N PHE A 206 -3.79 30.18 7.79
CA PHE A 206 -4.11 30.48 6.40
C PHE A 206 -5.59 30.81 6.29
N THR A 207 -5.92 32.10 6.23
CA THR A 207 -7.25 32.54 5.83
C THR A 207 -7.32 32.45 4.31
N ASP A 208 -8.25 31.67 3.80
CA ASP A 208 -8.54 31.62 2.37
C ASP A 208 -9.08 33.00 1.94
N ALA A 209 -8.22 33.81 1.34
CA ALA A 209 -8.56 35.17 0.88
C ALA A 209 -9.52 35.17 -0.31
N LEU A 210 -9.95 33.97 -0.77
CA LEU A 210 -10.88 33.76 -1.88
C LEU A 210 -12.31 33.46 -1.46
N VAL A 211 -12.68 33.66 -0.19
CA VAL A 211 -14.09 33.78 0.17
C VAL A 211 -14.54 35.15 -0.33
N GLU A 212 -14.90 35.20 -1.61
CA GLU A 212 -15.60 36.36 -2.17
C GLU A 212 -16.85 36.57 -1.32
N SER A 213 -16.89 37.74 -0.66
CA SER A 213 -18.09 38.25 -0.04
C SER A 213 -19.13 38.44 -1.15
N ASP A 214 -20.11 37.55 -1.21
CA ASP A 214 -21.36 37.80 -1.91
C ASP A 214 -22.05 39.02 -1.27
N ASP A 215 -21.68 40.20 -1.72
CA ASP A 215 -22.44 41.41 -1.46
C ASP A 215 -23.19 41.77 -2.76
N GLU A 216 -24.51 41.57 -2.68
CA GLU A 216 -25.49 41.80 -3.73
C GLU A 216 -25.43 43.24 -4.25
N THR A 217 -25.19 43.41 -5.56
CA THR A 217 -25.84 44.52 -6.28
C THR A 217 -26.23 44.04 -7.68
N ALA A 218 -27.52 44.10 -7.88
CA ALA A 218 -28.25 43.84 -9.13
C ALA A 218 -27.68 44.59 -10.35
N GLY A 219 -27.50 43.88 -11.43
CA GLY A 219 -27.22 44.44 -12.76
C GLY A 219 -27.60 43.47 -13.85
N ASP A 220 -28.82 43.67 -14.36
CA ASP A 220 -29.44 43.02 -15.50
C ASP A 220 -28.61 43.21 -16.79
N ALA A 221 -28.13 42.16 -17.43
CA ALA A 221 -27.78 42.16 -18.85
C ALA A 221 -27.70 40.70 -19.39
N ALA A 222 -28.50 40.47 -20.42
CA ALA A 222 -28.68 39.28 -21.22
C ALA A 222 -27.35 38.60 -21.65
N ILE A 223 -27.28 37.28 -21.52
CA ILE A 223 -26.29 36.45 -22.19
C ILE A 223 -27.01 35.41 -23.05
N GLU A 224 -26.70 35.49 -24.34
CA GLU A 224 -27.12 34.56 -25.40
C GLU A 224 -26.67 33.12 -25.12
N ALA A 225 -27.56 32.22 -25.53
CA ALA A 225 -27.35 30.77 -25.49
C ALA A 225 -26.11 30.33 -26.28
N VAL A 226 -25.24 29.57 -25.65
CA VAL A 226 -24.27 28.70 -26.32
C VAL A 226 -24.74 27.27 -26.17
N GLU A 227 -24.95 26.66 -27.29
CA GLU A 227 -25.48 25.34 -27.56
C GLU A 227 -24.66 24.24 -26.86
N ALA A 228 -25.34 23.40 -26.09
CA ALA A 228 -24.75 22.26 -25.42
C ALA A 228 -24.37 21.18 -26.43
N VAL A 229 -23.11 20.79 -26.44
CA VAL A 229 -22.64 19.56 -27.07
C VAL A 229 -22.77 18.44 -26.04
N GLU A 230 -23.66 17.49 -26.33
CA GLU A 230 -23.82 16.27 -25.52
C GLU A 230 -22.55 15.41 -25.55
N PRO A 231 -22.12 14.86 -24.42
CA PRO A 231 -21.15 13.78 -24.42
C PRO A 231 -21.90 12.44 -24.59
N ALA A 232 -21.76 11.85 -25.76
CA ALA A 232 -22.12 10.46 -25.97
C ALA A 232 -21.07 9.53 -25.32
N GLU A 233 -21.58 8.38 -24.78
CA GLU A 233 -20.83 7.20 -24.33
C GLU A 233 -20.33 7.15 -22.86
N ALA A 234 -21.28 7.19 -21.92
CA ALA A 234 -21.05 6.67 -20.57
C ALA A 234 -21.91 5.43 -20.20
N ALA A 235 -22.61 4.84 -21.19
CA ALA A 235 -23.61 3.80 -20.92
C ALA A 235 -23.09 2.37 -20.83
N ASP A 236 -21.80 2.11 -21.15
CA ASP A 236 -21.27 0.73 -21.27
C ASP A 236 -20.54 0.21 -20.00
N VAL A 237 -20.40 1.06 -18.97
CA VAL A 237 -19.66 0.69 -17.75
C VAL A 237 -20.57 0.12 -16.65
N ALA A 238 -21.86 0.46 -16.66
CA ALA A 238 -22.79 0.06 -15.59
C ALA A 238 -23.28 -1.40 -15.69
N GLU A 239 -23.35 -1.98 -16.90
CA GLU A 239 -23.83 -3.35 -17.11
C GLU A 239 -22.79 -4.44 -16.74
N VAL A 240 -21.55 -4.02 -16.52
CA VAL A 240 -20.42 -4.92 -16.24
C VAL A 240 -20.23 -5.19 -14.74
N ILE A 241 -20.92 -4.45 -13.87
CA ILE A 241 -20.75 -4.55 -12.40
C ILE A 241 -21.60 -5.70 -11.82
N GLU A 242 -22.70 -6.08 -12.45
CA GLU A 242 -23.67 -7.03 -11.89
C GLU A 242 -23.22 -8.52 -11.96
N THR A 243 -22.13 -8.83 -12.69
CA THR A 243 -21.62 -10.22 -12.81
C THR A 243 -20.38 -10.51 -11.96
N ALA A 244 -19.98 -9.61 -11.08
CA ALA A 244 -18.76 -9.76 -10.27
C ALA A 244 -18.96 -10.66 -9.03
N GLU A 245 -20.21 -10.87 -8.59
CA GLU A 245 -20.50 -11.69 -7.40
C GLU A 245 -20.30 -13.20 -7.61
N ASP A 246 -20.40 -13.68 -8.86
CA ASP A 246 -20.27 -15.11 -9.15
C ASP A 246 -18.81 -15.63 -9.18
N VAL A 247 -17.82 -14.74 -9.21
CA VAL A 247 -16.40 -15.13 -9.28
C VAL A 247 -15.78 -15.33 -7.89
N GLU A 248 -16.29 -14.65 -6.86
CA GLU A 248 -15.79 -14.80 -5.47
C GLU A 248 -16.15 -16.15 -4.85
N ALA A 249 -17.31 -16.71 -5.23
CA ALA A 249 -17.75 -18.01 -4.71
C ALA A 249 -16.88 -19.17 -5.16
N ASN A 250 -16.18 -19.05 -6.29
CA ASN A 250 -15.38 -20.13 -6.85
C ASN A 250 -13.91 -20.12 -6.40
N GLU A 251 -13.37 -18.97 -5.96
CA GLU A 251 -12.00 -18.90 -5.41
C GLU A 251 -11.94 -19.33 -3.93
N ALA A 252 -12.99 -19.09 -3.16
CA ALA A 252 -13.07 -19.53 -1.76
C ALA A 252 -13.15 -21.06 -1.60
N ALA A 253 -13.65 -21.76 -2.61
CA ALA A 253 -13.73 -23.23 -2.61
C ALA A 253 -12.38 -23.89 -2.90
N PHE A 254 -11.47 -23.21 -3.60
CA PHE A 254 -10.16 -23.77 -3.96
C PHE A 254 -9.13 -23.66 -2.82
N ASP A 255 -9.23 -22.65 -1.97
CA ASP A 255 -8.32 -22.46 -0.81
C ASP A 255 -8.65 -23.41 0.36
N ALA A 256 -9.86 -24.02 0.40
CA ALA A 256 -10.27 -24.94 1.46
C ALA A 256 -9.71 -26.36 1.28
N GLU A 257 -9.26 -26.74 0.09
CA GLU A 257 -8.84 -28.13 -0.23
C GLU A 257 -7.34 -28.38 0.00
N VAL A 258 -6.54 -27.36 0.34
CA VAL A 258 -5.07 -27.47 0.47
C VAL A 258 -4.58 -27.55 1.92
N THR A 259 -5.47 -27.55 2.93
CA THR A 259 -5.07 -27.53 4.35
C THR A 259 -5.50 -28.76 5.16
N GLU A 260 -5.27 -29.96 4.67
CA GLU A 260 -5.21 -31.13 5.56
C GLU A 260 -3.76 -31.63 5.68
N PRO A 261 -3.09 -31.52 6.85
CA PRO A 261 -1.88 -32.27 7.10
C PRO A 261 -2.23 -33.70 7.52
N ALA A 262 -1.77 -34.67 6.76
CA ALA A 262 -1.81 -36.08 7.11
C ALA A 262 -1.21 -36.30 8.50
N ALA A 263 -2.03 -36.78 9.41
CA ALA A 263 -1.59 -37.32 10.68
C ALA A 263 -0.92 -38.66 10.46
N GLU A 264 0.38 -38.73 10.53
CA GLU A 264 1.15 -39.97 10.56
C GLU A 264 1.33 -40.42 11.99
N SER A 265 0.78 -41.58 12.27
CA SER A 265 0.77 -42.31 13.52
C SER A 265 2.17 -42.68 13.97
N ALA A 266 2.52 -42.27 15.21
CA ALA A 266 3.67 -42.77 15.93
C ALA A 266 3.34 -44.13 16.52
N GLU A 267 3.97 -45.17 16.02
CA GLU A 267 4.06 -46.48 16.70
C GLU A 267 5.26 -46.55 17.64
N ASP A 268 4.93 -47.03 18.82
CA ASP A 268 5.75 -47.41 19.97
C ASP A 268 6.94 -48.28 19.60
N GLU A 269 8.17 -47.94 19.97
CA GLU A 269 9.25 -48.89 20.20
C GLU A 269 9.96 -48.64 21.51
N LYS A 270 9.89 -49.65 22.36
CA LYS A 270 10.39 -49.82 23.72
C LYS A 270 11.89 -50.07 23.71
N PRO A 271 12.67 -49.58 24.71
CA PRO A 271 14.10 -49.83 24.78
C PRO A 271 14.44 -51.22 25.32
N ALA A 272 15.42 -51.86 24.71
CA ALA A 272 16.06 -53.07 25.25
C ALA A 272 17.38 -52.74 25.95
N GLU A 273 17.46 -53.16 27.21
CA GLU A 273 18.66 -53.24 28.08
C GLU A 273 19.66 -54.29 27.60
N SER A 274 20.84 -54.06 27.91
CA SER A 274 21.97 -54.94 28.32
C SER A 274 23.25 -54.60 27.52
N GLY A 275 24.42 -54.53 28.07
CA GLY A 275 25.00 -54.98 29.25
C GLY A 275 26.54 -54.87 29.10
N LYS A 276 27.21 -54.47 30.16
CA LYS A 276 28.57 -54.82 30.59
C LYS A 276 29.64 -55.21 29.53
N ALA A 277 30.79 -54.62 29.57
CA ALA A 277 31.94 -54.98 30.42
C ALA A 277 33.23 -54.33 29.87
N ASP A 278 33.95 -53.72 30.76
CA ASP A 278 35.35 -53.94 31.09
C ASP A 278 36.43 -53.91 29.99
N ASP A 279 37.39 -53.15 30.20
CA ASP A 279 38.75 -53.31 30.59
C ASP A 279 39.79 -52.47 29.82
N ASP A 280 40.47 -51.65 30.55
CA ASP A 280 41.90 -51.63 30.88
C ASP A 280 42.94 -51.21 29.80
N LYS A 281 43.76 -50.27 30.28
CA LYS A 281 45.18 -50.00 29.95
C LYS A 281 45.54 -49.33 28.61
N SER A 282 46.04 -48.15 28.69
CA SER A 282 47.41 -47.71 28.94
C SER A 282 47.52 -46.20 28.84
#